data_631b70f9ee71bd8e101522480628858b
#
_entry.id   631b70f9ee71bd8e101522480628858b
#
_cell.length_a   1.000
_cell.length_b   1.000
_cell.length_c   1.000
_cell.angle_alpha   90.00
_cell.angle_beta   90.00
_cell.angle_gamma   90.00
#
_symmetry.space_group_name_H-M   'P 1'
#
loop_
_entity.id
_entity.type
_entity.pdbx_description
1 polymer ?
#
loop_
_entity_poly.entity_id
_entity_poly.type
_entity_poly.pdbx_seq_one_letter_code
_entity_poly.pdbx_strand_id
1 'polypeptide(L)'
;VFIEQPCATYEECLSVRRNIDHPFVLDECMDSVQMLVRGHSDLAMDAVNLKISKFGGLTKTRLVRDLCVSLGLAMTIEDSWGSDITTAAIAHLAHSTPPEFLFTATDFNSYVTVRTADGAPQRHEGRMAASTEPGLGIHPRTEILGEPVATWEAGSHA
;
A
#
# COMPACT_ATOMS: atom_id res chain seq x y z
N VAL A 1 -14.78 -14.42 3.49
CA VAL A 1 -14.88 -13.37 4.53
C VAL A 1 -13.59 -13.43 5.34
N PHE A 2 -12.96 -12.29 5.61
CA PHE A 2 -11.77 -12.15 6.46
C PHE A 2 -12.05 -11.07 7.52
N ILE A 3 -11.21 -11.03 8.55
CA ILE A 3 -11.25 -10.02 9.59
C ILE A 3 -10.00 -9.14 9.43
N GLU A 4 -10.19 -7.84 9.38
CA GLU A 4 -9.12 -6.86 9.23
C GLU A 4 -9.06 -5.97 10.45
N GLN A 5 -7.85 -5.85 11.03
CA GLN A 5 -7.49 -4.94 12.13
C GLN A 5 -8.64 -4.65 13.12
N PRO A 6 -9.20 -5.66 13.81
CA PRO A 6 -10.41 -5.46 14.63
C PRO A 6 -10.16 -4.64 15.90
N CYS A 7 -8.90 -4.40 16.25
CA CYS A 7 -8.50 -3.69 17.47
C CYS A 7 -7.43 -2.62 17.15
N ALA A 8 -7.24 -1.68 18.06
CA ALA A 8 -6.30 -0.58 17.89
C ALA A 8 -4.82 -1.02 18.03
N THR A 9 -4.55 -1.99 18.87
CA THR A 9 -3.18 -2.45 19.16
C THR A 9 -2.89 -3.84 18.59
N TYR A 10 -1.61 -4.12 18.36
CA TYR A 10 -1.14 -5.43 17.92
C TYR A 10 -1.51 -6.53 18.92
N GLU A 11 -1.31 -6.27 20.21
CA GLU A 11 -1.56 -7.25 21.29
C GLU A 11 -3.04 -7.64 21.36
N GLU A 12 -3.93 -6.69 21.19
CA GLU A 12 -5.37 -6.93 21.15
C GLU A 12 -5.75 -7.72 19.90
N CYS A 13 -5.23 -7.34 18.72
CA CYS A 13 -5.43 -8.10 17.48
C CYS A 13 -4.92 -9.54 17.61
N LEU A 14 -3.74 -9.75 18.18
CA LEU A 14 -3.18 -11.08 18.43
C LEU A 14 -4.07 -11.89 19.40
N SER A 15 -4.65 -11.25 20.42
CA SER A 15 -5.60 -11.89 21.32
C SER A 15 -6.86 -12.36 20.60
N VAL A 16 -7.41 -11.53 19.68
CA VAL A 16 -8.55 -11.93 18.83
C VAL A 16 -8.14 -13.10 17.93
N ARG A 17 -7.01 -12.97 17.22
CA ARG A 17 -6.50 -14.00 16.29
C ARG A 17 -6.42 -15.39 16.92
N ARG A 18 -5.95 -15.47 18.17
CA ARG A 18 -5.80 -16.74 18.91
C ARG A 18 -7.12 -17.43 19.25
N ASN A 19 -8.24 -16.74 19.12
CA ASN A 19 -9.58 -17.24 19.46
C ASN A 19 -10.49 -17.44 18.25
N ILE A 20 -9.96 -17.27 17.01
CA ILE A 20 -10.75 -17.41 15.78
C ILE A 20 -9.94 -18.13 14.70
N ASP A 21 -10.65 -18.82 13.80
CA ASP A 21 -10.06 -19.52 12.65
C ASP A 21 -10.28 -18.79 11.31
N HIS A 22 -10.83 -17.57 11.35
CA HIS A 22 -11.04 -16.78 10.14
C HIS A 22 -9.72 -16.22 9.60
N PRO A 23 -9.56 -16.08 8.27
CA PRO A 23 -8.46 -15.34 7.70
C PRO A 23 -8.35 -13.95 8.30
N PHE A 24 -7.13 -13.54 8.63
CA PHE A 24 -6.87 -12.36 9.44
C PHE A 24 -5.87 -11.44 8.76
N VAL A 25 -6.23 -10.18 8.62
CA VAL A 25 -5.41 -9.14 7.98
C VAL A 25 -5.00 -8.13 9.04
N LEU A 26 -3.72 -7.80 9.11
CA LEU A 26 -3.22 -6.70 9.94
C LEU A 26 -2.89 -5.49 9.08
N ASP A 27 -3.21 -4.32 9.59
CA ASP A 27 -3.06 -3.03 8.91
C ASP A 27 -2.35 -2.00 9.79
N GLU A 28 -3.07 -1.21 10.57
CA GLU A 28 -2.53 -0.04 11.26
C GLU A 28 -1.36 -0.36 12.19
N CYS A 29 -1.38 -1.50 12.84
CA CYS A 29 -0.30 -1.92 13.74
C CYS A 29 0.95 -2.45 13.00
N MET A 30 0.90 -2.62 11.67
CA MET A 30 2.03 -3.06 10.84
C MET A 30 2.77 -1.85 10.24
N ASP A 31 3.42 -1.07 11.07
CA ASP A 31 4.05 0.20 10.73
C ASP A 31 5.57 0.12 10.47
N SER A 32 6.15 -1.04 10.65
CA SER A 32 7.60 -1.23 10.54
C SER A 32 7.96 -2.67 10.12
N VAL A 33 9.17 -2.84 9.61
CA VAL A 33 9.73 -4.17 9.29
C VAL A 33 9.78 -5.05 10.55
N GLN A 34 10.09 -4.46 11.71
CA GLN A 34 10.14 -5.18 12.98
C GLN A 34 8.77 -5.75 13.36
N MET A 35 7.71 -4.95 13.20
CA MET A 35 6.34 -5.41 13.47
C MET A 35 5.88 -6.47 12.47
N LEU A 36 6.26 -6.35 11.19
CA LEU A 36 5.98 -7.36 10.19
C LEU A 36 6.61 -8.72 10.54
N VAL A 37 7.90 -8.71 10.88
CA VAL A 37 8.64 -9.94 11.26
C VAL A 37 8.05 -10.54 12.54
N ARG A 38 7.71 -9.71 13.54
CA ARG A 38 7.04 -10.14 14.75
C ARG A 38 5.69 -10.80 14.43
N GLY A 39 4.84 -10.12 13.65
CA GLY A 39 3.52 -10.62 13.27
C GLY A 39 3.58 -11.97 12.53
N HIS A 40 4.56 -12.13 11.65
CA HIS A 40 4.82 -13.40 10.97
C HIS A 40 5.25 -14.48 11.96
N SER A 41 6.18 -14.18 12.87
CA SER A 41 6.68 -15.14 13.88
C SER A 41 5.60 -15.57 14.86
N ASP A 42 4.71 -14.67 15.24
CA ASP A 42 3.58 -14.94 16.15
C ASP A 42 2.39 -15.61 15.45
N LEU A 43 2.44 -15.86 14.13
CA LEU A 43 1.33 -16.32 13.29
C LEU A 43 0.09 -15.43 13.43
N ALA A 44 0.31 -14.13 13.59
CA ALA A 44 -0.72 -13.16 13.91
C ALA A 44 -1.61 -12.77 12.73
N MET A 45 -1.22 -13.13 11.50
CA MET A 45 -1.92 -12.70 10.27
C MET A 45 -1.73 -13.70 9.15
N ASP A 46 -2.68 -13.73 8.23
CA ASP A 46 -2.62 -14.46 6.97
C ASP A 46 -2.27 -13.52 5.80
N ALA A 47 -2.59 -12.24 5.95
CA ALA A 47 -2.21 -11.17 5.02
C ALA A 47 -1.91 -9.87 5.77
N VAL A 48 -1.19 -8.96 5.12
CA VAL A 48 -0.84 -7.65 5.66
C VAL A 48 -1.18 -6.54 4.67
N ASN A 49 -1.65 -5.39 5.18
CA ASN A 49 -1.84 -4.18 4.37
C ASN A 49 -0.54 -3.36 4.34
N LEU A 50 0.00 -3.18 3.15
CA LEU A 50 1.21 -2.38 2.92
C LEU A 50 0.82 -0.99 2.41
N LYS A 51 0.86 0.00 3.31
CA LYS A 51 0.61 1.41 2.99
C LYS A 51 1.92 2.10 2.61
N ILE A 52 2.00 2.62 1.38
CA ILE A 52 3.23 3.20 0.82
C ILE A 52 3.76 4.34 1.69
N SER A 53 2.87 5.22 2.17
CA SER A 53 3.24 6.34 3.04
C SER A 53 3.78 5.88 4.40
N LYS A 54 3.20 4.82 4.98
CA LYS A 54 3.59 4.28 6.27
C LYS A 54 5.05 3.80 6.29
N PHE A 55 5.49 3.15 5.22
CA PHE A 55 6.88 2.69 5.08
C PHE A 55 7.83 3.76 4.54
N GLY A 56 7.33 4.95 4.19
CA GLY A 56 8.13 6.08 3.75
C GLY A 56 8.49 6.07 2.27
N GLY A 57 7.56 5.62 1.42
CA GLY A 57 7.63 5.71 -0.03
C GLY A 57 7.86 4.38 -0.75
N LEU A 58 7.78 4.40 -2.08
CA LEU A 58 7.81 3.23 -2.95
C LEU A 58 9.03 2.34 -2.76
N THR A 59 10.24 2.93 -2.65
CA THR A 59 11.48 2.16 -2.52
C THR A 59 11.47 1.28 -1.29
N LYS A 60 11.10 1.85 -0.14
CA LYS A 60 11.05 1.11 1.12
C LYS A 60 9.90 0.10 1.13
N THR A 61 8.73 0.48 0.63
CA THR A 61 7.59 -0.44 0.56
C THR A 61 7.86 -1.62 -0.37
N ARG A 62 8.60 -1.42 -1.46
CA ARG A 62 9.06 -2.51 -2.32
C ARG A 62 9.94 -3.51 -1.55
N LEU A 63 10.87 -3.04 -0.72
CA LEU A 63 11.68 -3.93 0.12
C LEU A 63 10.83 -4.73 1.10
N VAL A 64 9.82 -4.08 1.70
CA VAL A 64 8.87 -4.75 2.60
C VAL A 64 8.02 -5.77 1.83
N ARG A 65 7.56 -5.44 0.62
CA ARG A 65 6.88 -6.37 -0.28
C ARG A 65 7.73 -7.60 -0.59
N ASP A 66 9.02 -7.41 -0.94
CA ASP A 66 9.94 -8.50 -1.25
C ASP A 66 10.19 -9.38 -0.02
N LEU A 67 10.21 -8.79 1.18
CA LEU A 67 10.25 -9.54 2.44
C LEU A 67 8.98 -10.38 2.63
N CYS A 68 7.79 -9.83 2.41
CA CYS A 68 6.53 -10.57 2.49
C CYS A 68 6.53 -11.78 1.54
N VAL A 69 6.99 -11.60 0.30
CA VAL A 69 7.16 -12.71 -0.68
C VAL A 69 8.08 -13.78 -0.12
N SER A 70 9.23 -13.39 0.45
CA SER A 70 10.20 -14.32 1.05
C SER A 70 9.65 -15.08 2.26
N LEU A 71 8.72 -14.47 2.99
CA LEU A 71 8.05 -15.07 4.16
C LEU A 71 6.79 -15.89 3.77
N GLY A 72 6.39 -15.89 2.50
CA GLY A 72 5.15 -16.55 2.06
C GLY A 72 3.89 -15.83 2.51
N LEU A 73 3.95 -14.52 2.78
CA LEU A 73 2.86 -13.71 3.34
C LEU A 73 2.13 -12.97 2.22
N ALA A 74 0.82 -13.16 2.15
CA ALA A 74 -0.03 -12.39 1.25
C ALA A 74 -0.14 -10.92 1.68
N MET A 75 -0.40 -10.02 0.71
CA MET A 75 -0.47 -8.59 1.00
C MET A 75 -1.52 -7.85 0.17
N THR A 76 -2.09 -6.84 0.77
CA THR A 76 -2.79 -5.76 0.07
C THR A 76 -1.81 -4.63 -0.18
N ILE A 77 -1.79 -4.08 -1.39
CA ILE A 77 -1.03 -2.88 -1.70
C ILE A 77 -1.97 -1.68 -1.69
N GLU A 78 -1.71 -0.74 -0.79
CA GLU A 78 -2.59 0.40 -0.56
C GLU A 78 -1.85 1.62 0.01
N ASP A 79 -2.61 2.59 0.49
CA ASP A 79 -2.14 3.71 1.30
C ASP A 79 -3.22 4.14 2.30
N SER A 80 -2.93 5.15 3.12
CA SER A 80 -3.89 5.69 4.10
C SER A 80 -4.99 6.52 3.43
N TRP A 81 -4.65 7.27 2.40
CA TRP A 81 -5.53 8.06 1.55
C TRP A 81 -4.77 8.55 0.32
N GLY A 82 -5.50 9.04 -0.68
CA GLY A 82 -4.86 9.63 -1.84
C GLY A 82 -5.83 9.97 -2.97
N SER A 83 -5.23 10.20 -4.13
CA SER A 83 -5.92 10.51 -5.37
C SER A 83 -5.18 9.85 -6.55
N ASP A 84 -5.12 10.48 -7.71
CA ASP A 84 -4.49 9.95 -8.93
C ASP A 84 -3.01 9.57 -8.72
N ILE A 85 -2.24 10.41 -8.01
CA ILE A 85 -0.80 10.19 -7.80
C ILE A 85 -0.55 8.95 -6.92
N THR A 86 -1.26 8.86 -5.80
CA THR A 86 -1.18 7.70 -4.90
C THR A 86 -1.66 6.42 -5.59
N THR A 87 -2.77 6.50 -6.35
CA THR A 87 -3.30 5.38 -7.12
C THR A 87 -2.26 4.87 -8.14
N ALA A 88 -1.56 5.77 -8.83
CA ALA A 88 -0.50 5.38 -9.76
C ALA A 88 0.65 4.63 -9.04
N ALA A 89 1.07 5.12 -7.86
CA ALA A 89 2.10 4.46 -7.06
C ALA A 89 1.67 3.05 -6.60
N ILE A 90 0.43 2.91 -6.12
CA ILE A 90 -0.17 1.62 -5.75
C ILE A 90 -0.21 0.67 -6.96
N ALA A 91 -0.67 1.14 -8.12
CA ALA A 91 -0.77 0.34 -9.33
C ALA A 91 0.59 -0.22 -9.77
N HIS A 92 1.66 0.59 -9.73
CA HIS A 92 3.02 0.15 -10.06
C HIS A 92 3.54 -0.92 -9.09
N LEU A 93 3.35 -0.71 -7.79
CA LEU A 93 3.81 -1.67 -6.79
C LEU A 93 3.01 -2.97 -6.88
N ALA A 94 1.69 -2.90 -6.98
CA ALA A 94 0.82 -4.05 -7.13
C ALA A 94 1.11 -4.86 -8.41
N HIS A 95 1.27 -4.16 -9.56
CA HIS A 95 1.57 -4.80 -10.85
C HIS A 95 2.93 -5.53 -10.85
N SER A 96 3.90 -5.05 -10.06
CA SER A 96 5.20 -5.69 -9.89
C SER A 96 5.25 -6.73 -8.76
N THR A 97 4.15 -6.97 -8.06
CA THR A 97 4.04 -7.98 -7.00
C THR A 97 3.66 -9.32 -7.62
N PRO A 98 4.31 -10.45 -7.25
CA PRO A 98 3.90 -11.76 -7.73
C PRO A 98 2.43 -12.04 -7.40
N PRO A 99 1.63 -12.50 -8.39
CA PRO A 99 0.17 -12.57 -8.24
C PRO A 99 -0.30 -13.50 -7.12
N GLU A 100 0.46 -14.53 -6.78
CA GLU A 100 0.17 -15.47 -5.70
C GLU A 100 0.25 -14.83 -4.30
N PHE A 101 0.94 -13.69 -4.16
CA PHE A 101 1.07 -12.95 -2.92
C PHE A 101 0.27 -11.64 -2.91
N LEU A 102 -0.30 -11.24 -4.05
CA LEU A 102 -1.16 -10.07 -4.13
C LEU A 102 -2.60 -10.45 -3.77
N PHE A 103 -3.00 -10.18 -2.53
CA PHE A 103 -4.36 -10.41 -2.07
C PHE A 103 -5.33 -9.43 -2.73
N THR A 104 -5.03 -8.13 -2.69
CA THR A 104 -5.78 -7.08 -3.39
C THR A 104 -4.95 -5.80 -3.50
N ALA A 105 -5.50 -4.79 -4.17
CA ALA A 105 -4.96 -3.43 -4.21
C ALA A 105 -6.10 -2.42 -4.20
N THR A 106 -5.86 -1.25 -3.61
CA THR A 106 -6.85 -0.17 -3.50
C THR A 106 -6.59 0.90 -4.57
N ASP A 107 -7.66 1.50 -5.08
CA ASP A 107 -7.63 2.70 -5.90
C ASP A 107 -8.26 3.87 -5.15
N PHE A 108 -7.55 4.97 -4.96
CA PHE A 108 -8.10 6.15 -4.28
C PHE A 108 -8.74 7.16 -5.24
N ASN A 109 -8.37 7.15 -6.51
CA ASN A 109 -8.96 8.08 -7.48
C ASN A 109 -10.41 7.78 -7.82
N SER A 110 -10.95 6.63 -7.45
CA SER A 110 -12.38 6.33 -7.54
C SER A 110 -13.20 6.96 -6.40
N TYR A 111 -12.57 7.39 -5.32
CA TYR A 111 -13.21 8.03 -4.17
C TYR A 111 -13.26 9.56 -4.27
N VAL A 112 -12.60 10.14 -5.26
CA VAL A 112 -12.53 11.59 -5.45
C VAL A 112 -13.15 12.01 -6.79
N THR A 113 -13.72 13.20 -6.82
CA THR A 113 -14.36 13.75 -8.03
C THR A 113 -13.43 14.67 -8.83
N VAL A 114 -12.33 15.11 -8.23
CA VAL A 114 -11.36 16.01 -8.83
C VAL A 114 -10.13 15.22 -9.28
N ARG A 115 -9.77 15.35 -10.56
CA ARG A 115 -8.55 14.75 -11.11
C ARG A 115 -7.34 15.58 -10.74
N THR A 116 -6.36 14.97 -10.10
CA THR A 116 -5.11 15.61 -9.67
C THR A 116 -3.93 15.34 -10.60
N ALA A 117 -4.10 14.40 -11.54
CA ALA A 117 -3.11 14.11 -12.57
C ALA A 117 -3.76 13.60 -13.86
N ASP A 118 -3.11 13.85 -15.00
CA ASP A 118 -3.42 13.22 -16.27
C ASP A 118 -2.69 11.89 -16.41
N GLY A 119 -3.26 10.95 -17.16
CA GLY A 119 -2.68 9.62 -17.38
C GLY A 119 -2.81 8.65 -16.20
N ALA A 120 -3.51 9.03 -15.15
CA ALA A 120 -3.68 8.16 -13.97
C ALA A 120 -4.42 6.86 -14.31
N PRO A 121 -4.04 5.74 -13.66
CA PRO A 121 -4.72 4.47 -13.83
C PRO A 121 -6.22 4.59 -13.58
N GLN A 122 -7.01 3.92 -14.40
CA GLN A 122 -8.46 3.88 -14.28
C GLN A 122 -8.92 2.45 -14.04
N ARG A 123 -9.87 2.29 -13.12
CA ARG A 123 -10.49 1.00 -12.88
C ARG A 123 -11.46 0.67 -14.00
N HIS A 124 -11.29 -0.47 -14.62
CA HIS A 124 -12.19 -1.04 -15.61
C HIS A 124 -12.51 -2.48 -15.21
N GLU A 125 -13.81 -2.80 -15.07
CA GLU A 125 -14.30 -4.13 -14.67
C GLU A 125 -13.57 -4.69 -13.41
N GLY A 126 -13.35 -3.84 -12.41
CA GLY A 126 -12.69 -4.23 -11.16
C GLY A 126 -11.18 -4.39 -11.25
N ARG A 127 -10.57 -4.07 -12.39
CA ARG A 127 -9.12 -4.18 -12.63
C ARG A 127 -8.51 -2.84 -12.98
N MET A 128 -7.22 -2.71 -12.73
CA MET A 128 -6.44 -1.53 -13.03
C MET A 128 -5.04 -1.96 -13.48
N ALA A 129 -4.42 -1.20 -14.38
CA ALA A 129 -3.06 -1.44 -14.83
C ALA A 129 -2.17 -0.22 -14.52
N ALA A 130 -0.90 -0.47 -14.21
CA ALA A 130 0.10 0.57 -14.15
C ALA A 130 0.42 1.09 -15.56
N SER A 131 0.83 2.34 -15.66
CA SER A 131 1.34 2.92 -16.91
C SER A 131 2.66 2.25 -17.33
N THR A 132 2.95 2.24 -18.63
CA THR A 132 4.24 1.83 -19.20
C THR A 132 5.18 3.01 -19.43
N GLU A 133 4.70 4.24 -19.21
CA GLU A 133 5.50 5.45 -19.35
C GLU A 133 6.49 5.61 -18.18
N PRO A 134 7.59 6.37 -18.37
CA PRO A 134 8.59 6.58 -17.33
C PRO A 134 8.03 7.17 -16.03
N GLY A 135 8.62 6.82 -14.90
CA GLY A 135 8.19 7.26 -13.57
C GLY A 135 6.89 6.60 -13.16
N LEU A 136 5.93 7.36 -12.67
CA LEU A 136 4.57 6.89 -12.39
C LEU A 136 3.68 6.90 -13.65
N GLY A 137 4.18 7.42 -14.78
CA GLY A 137 3.45 7.54 -16.03
C GLY A 137 2.24 8.48 -15.98
N ILE A 138 2.32 9.50 -15.14
CA ILE A 138 1.27 10.50 -14.92
C ILE A 138 1.86 11.90 -14.96
N HIS A 139 1.01 12.90 -15.23
CA HIS A 139 1.37 14.31 -15.22
C HIS A 139 0.52 15.04 -14.16
N PRO A 140 1.11 15.47 -13.02
CA PRO A 140 0.39 16.19 -11.98
C PRO A 140 -0.20 17.50 -12.50
N ARG A 141 -1.44 17.79 -12.15
CA ARG A 141 -2.14 19.04 -12.44
C ARG A 141 -1.85 20.04 -11.34
N THR A 142 -0.76 20.77 -11.47
CA THR A 142 -0.29 21.70 -10.44
C THR A 142 -1.29 22.82 -10.15
N GLU A 143 -2.07 23.24 -11.15
CA GLU A 143 -3.16 24.21 -10.99
C GLU A 143 -4.31 23.72 -10.09
N ILE A 144 -4.48 22.42 -9.98
CA ILE A 144 -5.49 21.77 -9.10
C ILE A 144 -4.91 21.50 -7.70
N LEU A 145 -3.63 21.15 -7.64
CA LEU A 145 -2.95 20.84 -6.38
C LEU A 145 -2.74 22.07 -5.50
N GLY A 146 -2.68 23.26 -6.11
CA GLY A 146 -2.44 24.53 -5.41
C GLY A 146 -0.97 24.73 -5.02
N GLU A 147 -0.73 25.68 -4.15
CA GLU A 147 0.62 26.00 -3.68
C GLU A 147 1.21 24.89 -2.79
N PRO A 148 2.48 24.54 -2.97
CA PRO A 148 3.11 23.52 -2.16
C PRO A 148 3.26 23.99 -0.69
N VAL A 149 2.86 23.14 0.25
CA VAL A 149 3.02 23.39 1.70
C VAL A 149 4.46 23.17 2.17
N ALA A 150 5.25 22.41 1.40
CA ALA A 150 6.67 22.18 1.65
C ALA A 150 7.35 21.75 0.34
N THR A 151 8.62 22.08 0.19
CA THR A 151 9.45 21.72 -0.96
C THR A 151 10.77 21.13 -0.46
N TRP A 152 11.21 20.05 -1.09
CA TRP A 152 12.52 19.43 -0.83
C TRP A 152 13.28 19.31 -2.14
N GLU A 153 14.50 19.76 -2.14
CA GLU A 153 15.43 19.57 -3.26
C GLU A 153 16.37 18.40 -2.96
N ALA A 154 16.62 17.55 -3.95
CA ALA A 154 17.64 16.53 -3.82
C ALA A 154 18.99 17.25 -3.63
N GLY A 155 19.65 17.03 -2.50
CA GLY A 155 20.97 17.58 -2.26
C GLY A 155 21.94 17.12 -3.35
N SER A 156 22.65 18.05 -3.95
CA SER A 156 23.79 17.76 -4.80
C SER A 156 24.87 17.12 -3.91
N HIS A 157 24.87 15.82 -3.81
CA HIS A 157 26.02 15.10 -3.27
C HIS A 157 27.14 15.21 -4.31
N ALA A 158 28.04 16.18 -4.10
CA ALA A 158 29.33 16.25 -4.75
C ALA A 158 30.23 15.11 -4.24
#